data_a9bfb927a09c81e0e80d49b3a44409d1
#
_entry.id   a9bfb927a09c81e0e80d49b3a44409d1
#
_cell.length_a   1.000
_cell.length_b   1.000
_cell.length_c   1.000
_cell.angle_alpha   90.00
_cell.angle_beta   90.00
_cell.angle_gamma   90.00
#
_symmetry.space_group_name_H-M   'P 1'
#
loop_
_entity.id
_entity.type
_entity.pdbx_description
1 polymer ?
#
loop_
_entity_poly.entity_id
_entity_poly.type
_entity_poly.pdbx_seq_one_letter_code
_entity_poly.pdbx_strand_id
1 'polypeptide(L)'
;MRILQVITLCDLGGAQSVVVNLANRLVKEHEVIVAAGAGDGKMWLLLHPSVICERIPSLRRALSLLNEIKTIRAMRKLYKKYHPDIIHLHSSKAGLLGRIAFPSAKIVYTVHGFDSIRIAHRKYLFLEKMLQFRCRTIIGVSKYDEDNLCNEGINNNVCFVYNGISQPLRLPESPFNKMRSYSKIILCIARLSPQKNIDLFLKVSELLPQYAFVWIGNQ
;
A
#
# COMPACT_ATOMS: atom_id res chain seq x y z
N MET A 1 -0.08 19.98 11.99
CA MET A 1 0.09 19.98 10.52
C MET A 1 -1.13 19.35 9.88
N ARG A 2 -1.35 19.66 8.61
CA ARG A 2 -2.40 19.01 7.79
C ARG A 2 -1.78 18.03 6.82
N ILE A 3 -2.19 16.76 6.89
CA ILE A 3 -1.58 15.65 6.14
C ILE A 3 -2.64 15.04 5.23
N LEU A 4 -2.37 15.03 3.92
CA LEU A 4 -3.20 14.37 2.92
C LEU A 4 -2.54 13.05 2.50
N GLN A 5 -3.17 11.92 2.80
CA GLN A 5 -2.77 10.61 2.29
C GLN A 5 -3.61 10.26 1.06
N VAL A 6 -3.00 9.76 0.00
CA VAL A 6 -3.69 9.37 -1.24
C VAL A 6 -3.31 7.95 -1.64
N ILE A 7 -4.32 7.11 -1.85
CA ILE A 7 -4.14 5.72 -2.30
C ILE A 7 -5.12 5.37 -3.44
N THR A 8 -4.74 4.44 -4.32
CA THR A 8 -5.52 4.14 -5.52
C THR A 8 -6.87 3.49 -5.22
N LEU A 9 -6.91 2.50 -4.34
CA LEU A 9 -8.13 1.72 -4.02
C LEU A 9 -8.45 1.79 -2.54
N CYS A 10 -9.73 1.69 -2.21
CA CYS A 10 -10.22 1.63 -0.82
C CYS A 10 -10.60 0.21 -0.34
N ASP A 11 -10.18 -0.83 -1.08
CA ASP A 11 -10.26 -2.23 -0.63
C ASP A 11 -9.25 -2.49 0.49
N LEU A 12 -9.46 -3.52 1.31
CA LEU A 12 -8.46 -3.92 2.28
C LEU A 12 -7.31 -4.68 1.62
N GLY A 13 -6.09 -4.31 1.98
CA GLY A 13 -4.85 -4.91 1.54
C GLY A 13 -3.65 -4.36 2.33
N GLY A 14 -2.45 -4.87 2.09
CA GLY A 14 -1.27 -4.46 2.85
C GLY A 14 -0.99 -2.95 2.82
N ALA A 15 -1.04 -2.33 1.64
CA ALA A 15 -0.84 -0.89 1.50
C ALA A 15 -1.95 -0.07 2.19
N GLN A 16 -3.21 -0.50 2.08
CA GLN A 16 -4.33 0.14 2.75
C GLN A 16 -4.23 0.02 4.27
N SER A 17 -3.81 -1.14 4.78
CA SER A 17 -3.56 -1.32 6.22
C SER A 17 -2.49 -0.34 6.74
N VAL A 18 -1.44 -0.09 5.97
CA VAL A 18 -0.43 0.93 6.32
C VAL A 18 -1.04 2.33 6.35
N VAL A 19 -1.85 2.69 5.34
CA VAL A 19 -2.56 3.99 5.31
C VAL A 19 -3.45 4.16 6.53
N VAL A 20 -4.26 3.13 6.86
CA VAL A 20 -5.16 3.16 8.02
C VAL A 20 -4.38 3.33 9.33
N ASN A 21 -3.37 2.49 9.55
CA ASN A 21 -2.56 2.54 10.77
C ASN A 21 -1.89 3.90 10.94
N LEU A 22 -1.32 4.42 9.85
CA LEU A 22 -0.64 5.71 9.85
C LEU A 22 -1.64 6.86 10.09
N ALA A 23 -2.80 6.86 9.40
CA ALA A 23 -3.84 7.86 9.58
C ALA A 23 -4.38 7.88 11.02
N ASN A 24 -4.70 6.71 11.58
CA ASN A 24 -5.23 6.57 12.94
C ASN A 24 -4.21 6.97 14.02
N ARG A 25 -2.91 6.85 13.73
CA ARG A 25 -1.86 7.32 14.64
C ARG A 25 -1.69 8.84 14.55
N LEU A 26 -1.60 9.36 13.32
CA LEU A 26 -1.33 10.77 13.06
C LEU A 26 -2.48 11.69 13.45
N VAL A 27 -3.74 11.22 13.36
CA VAL A 27 -4.92 12.05 13.68
C VAL A 27 -4.99 12.47 15.15
N LYS A 28 -4.20 11.83 16.01
CA LYS A 28 -4.10 12.21 17.44
C LYS A 28 -3.44 13.58 17.64
N GLU A 29 -2.59 14.01 16.73
CA GLU A 29 -1.77 15.22 16.82
C GLU A 29 -1.90 16.13 15.60
N HIS A 30 -2.51 15.65 14.53
CA HIS A 30 -2.55 16.32 13.24
C HIS A 30 -3.94 16.22 12.60
N GLU A 31 -4.28 17.15 11.72
CA GLU A 31 -5.44 17.03 10.84
C GLU A 31 -5.09 16.08 9.69
N VAL A 32 -5.80 14.97 9.58
CA VAL A 32 -5.51 13.92 8.59
C VAL A 32 -6.67 13.76 7.61
N ILE A 33 -6.36 13.86 6.34
CA ILE A 33 -7.26 13.58 5.22
C ILE A 33 -6.77 12.32 4.51
N VAL A 34 -7.66 11.35 4.30
CA VAL A 34 -7.39 10.17 3.47
C VAL A 34 -8.25 10.25 2.23
N ALA A 35 -7.61 10.29 1.06
CA ALA A 35 -8.27 10.27 -0.24
C ALA A 35 -8.00 8.95 -0.95
N ALA A 36 -9.06 8.27 -1.42
CA ALA A 36 -8.92 7.04 -2.18
C ALA A 36 -9.93 6.94 -3.32
N GLY A 37 -9.59 6.10 -4.29
CA GLY A 37 -10.42 5.84 -5.45
C GLY A 37 -11.50 4.78 -5.22
N ALA A 38 -11.78 4.01 -6.27
CA ALA A 38 -12.76 2.94 -6.27
C ALA A 38 -12.37 1.77 -5.35
N GLY A 39 -13.36 0.96 -4.97
CA GLY A 39 -13.19 -0.25 -4.19
C GLY A 39 -14.43 -0.59 -3.36
N ASP A 40 -14.34 -1.67 -2.56
CA ASP A 40 -15.41 -2.16 -1.69
C ASP A 40 -15.67 -1.27 -0.46
N GLY A 41 -14.76 -0.34 -0.19
CA GLY A 41 -14.90 0.62 0.90
C GLY A 41 -14.55 0.10 2.29
N LYS A 42 -14.09 -1.14 2.43
CA LYS A 42 -13.77 -1.71 3.75
C LYS A 42 -12.69 -0.94 4.50
N MET A 43 -11.76 -0.30 3.76
CA MET A 43 -10.74 0.56 4.36
C MET A 43 -11.35 1.68 5.21
N TRP A 44 -12.47 2.29 4.76
CA TRP A 44 -13.10 3.42 5.45
C TRP A 44 -13.64 3.04 6.84
N LEU A 45 -14.06 1.80 7.02
CA LEU A 45 -14.61 1.30 8.30
C LEU A 45 -13.55 1.18 9.40
N LEU A 46 -12.27 1.19 9.03
CA LEU A 46 -11.15 1.04 9.95
C LEU A 46 -10.48 2.37 10.30
N LEU A 47 -10.88 3.45 9.65
CA LEU A 47 -10.35 4.78 9.96
C LEU A 47 -11.00 5.35 11.21
N HIS A 48 -10.19 6.06 12.02
CA HIS A 48 -10.67 6.80 13.19
C HIS A 48 -11.70 7.86 12.75
N PRO A 49 -12.80 8.07 13.51
CA PRO A 49 -13.87 9.03 13.14
C PRO A 49 -13.39 10.47 12.86
N SER A 50 -12.28 10.88 13.45
CA SER A 50 -11.69 12.21 13.23
C SER A 50 -10.88 12.32 11.92
N VAL A 51 -10.66 11.23 11.18
CA VAL A 51 -10.01 11.27 9.88
C VAL A 51 -11.01 11.72 8.83
N ILE A 52 -10.63 12.73 8.03
CA ILE A 52 -11.48 13.22 6.94
C ILE A 52 -11.32 12.27 5.75
N CYS A 53 -12.43 11.69 5.30
CA CYS A 53 -12.46 10.73 4.20
C CYS A 53 -12.92 11.41 2.89
N GLU A 54 -12.10 11.34 1.83
CA GLU A 54 -12.38 11.90 0.53
C GLU A 54 -12.37 10.81 -0.55
N ARG A 55 -13.38 10.80 -1.42
CA ARG A 55 -13.47 9.84 -2.52
C ARG A 55 -13.07 10.49 -3.84
N ILE A 56 -12.24 9.80 -4.62
CA ILE A 56 -11.84 10.18 -5.98
C ILE A 56 -12.35 9.10 -6.95
N PRO A 57 -13.62 9.11 -7.39
CA PRO A 57 -14.22 8.03 -8.17
C PRO A 57 -13.52 7.72 -9.49
N SER A 58 -12.82 8.73 -10.05
CA SER A 58 -12.01 8.58 -11.27
C SER A 58 -10.67 7.87 -11.03
N LEU A 59 -10.19 7.77 -9.80
CA LEU A 59 -8.95 7.06 -9.45
C LEU A 59 -9.25 5.56 -9.38
N ARG A 60 -8.93 4.84 -10.45
CA ARG A 60 -9.21 3.41 -10.62
C ARG A 60 -7.94 2.68 -11.05
N ARG A 61 -7.88 1.35 -10.88
CA ARG A 61 -6.73 0.55 -11.32
C ARG A 61 -6.60 0.54 -12.85
N ALA A 62 -7.72 0.42 -13.58
CA ALA A 62 -7.75 0.46 -15.05
C ALA A 62 -7.18 1.78 -15.58
N LEU A 63 -6.45 1.71 -16.70
CA LEU A 63 -5.90 2.88 -17.38
C LEU A 63 -6.97 3.49 -18.30
N SER A 64 -7.17 4.80 -18.19
CA SER A 64 -8.08 5.57 -19.02
C SER A 64 -7.68 7.04 -18.98
N LEU A 65 -7.25 7.58 -20.12
CA LEU A 65 -6.74 8.95 -20.21
C LEU A 65 -7.73 9.99 -19.65
N LEU A 66 -9.02 9.83 -19.92
CA LEU A 66 -10.06 10.72 -19.39
C LEU A 66 -10.17 10.62 -17.86
N ASN A 67 -10.07 9.42 -17.29
CA ASN A 67 -10.10 9.24 -15.84
C ASN A 67 -8.82 9.78 -15.19
N GLU A 68 -7.65 9.66 -15.82
CA GLU A 68 -6.40 10.22 -15.29
C GLU A 68 -6.49 11.76 -15.22
N ILE A 69 -6.99 12.41 -16.27
CA ILE A 69 -7.21 13.87 -16.28
C ILE A 69 -8.22 14.29 -15.19
N LYS A 70 -9.34 13.57 -15.08
CA LYS A 70 -10.34 13.81 -14.02
C LYS A 70 -9.71 13.65 -12.62
N THR A 71 -8.89 12.63 -12.43
CA THR A 71 -8.20 12.35 -11.17
C THR A 71 -7.21 13.45 -10.80
N ILE A 72 -6.39 13.91 -11.76
CA ILE A 72 -5.46 15.02 -11.53
C ILE A 72 -6.22 16.30 -11.14
N ARG A 73 -7.34 16.59 -11.82
CA ARG A 73 -8.19 17.74 -11.47
C ARG A 73 -8.80 17.60 -10.07
N ALA A 74 -9.28 16.39 -9.70
CA ALA A 74 -9.81 16.12 -8.37
C ALA A 74 -8.73 16.28 -7.28
N MET A 75 -7.54 15.74 -7.50
CA MET A 75 -6.40 15.90 -6.58
C MET A 75 -6.04 17.38 -6.38
N ARG A 76 -6.00 18.17 -7.47
CA ARG A 76 -5.76 19.62 -7.38
C ARG A 76 -6.87 20.37 -6.64
N LYS A 77 -8.14 19.92 -6.74
CA LYS A 77 -9.24 20.47 -5.94
C LYS A 77 -9.05 20.17 -4.45
N LEU A 78 -8.65 18.93 -4.11
CA LEU A 78 -8.34 18.56 -2.72
C LEU A 78 -7.18 19.40 -2.17
N TYR A 79 -6.13 19.61 -2.95
CA TYR A 79 -5.02 20.49 -2.56
C TYR A 79 -5.49 21.91 -2.24
N LYS A 80 -6.34 22.49 -3.10
CA LYS A 80 -6.90 23.83 -2.90
C LYS A 80 -7.89 23.90 -1.73
N LYS A 81 -8.62 22.80 -1.44
CA LYS A 81 -9.59 22.73 -0.35
C LYS A 81 -8.91 22.64 1.01
N TYR A 82 -7.87 21.80 1.11
CA TYR A 82 -7.29 21.47 2.40
C TYR A 82 -5.95 22.15 2.69
N HIS A 83 -5.26 22.67 1.66
CA HIS A 83 -3.91 23.27 1.78
C HIS A 83 -2.96 22.41 2.62
N PRO A 84 -2.75 21.10 2.30
CA PRO A 84 -1.95 20.22 3.13
C PRO A 84 -0.50 20.68 3.22
N ASP A 85 0.11 20.46 4.37
CA ASP A 85 1.55 20.66 4.61
C ASP A 85 2.37 19.51 4.02
N ILE A 86 1.83 18.28 4.15
CA ILE A 86 2.43 17.04 3.62
C ILE A 86 1.40 16.29 2.79
N ILE A 87 1.83 15.75 1.66
CA ILE A 87 1.05 14.89 0.78
C ILE A 87 1.76 13.55 0.70
N HIS A 88 1.16 12.52 1.29
CA HIS A 88 1.71 11.18 1.31
C HIS A 88 1.00 10.32 0.26
N LEU A 89 1.73 9.93 -0.77
CA LEU A 89 1.22 9.12 -1.86
C LEU A 89 1.53 7.65 -1.61
N HIS A 90 0.52 6.79 -1.80
CA HIS A 90 0.64 5.33 -1.67
C HIS A 90 0.16 4.66 -2.96
N SER A 91 0.79 3.57 -3.35
CA SER A 91 0.57 2.84 -4.61
C SER A 91 1.05 3.57 -5.88
N SER A 92 1.44 2.79 -6.89
CA SER A 92 2.09 3.29 -8.11
C SER A 92 1.23 4.30 -8.87
N LYS A 93 -0.08 4.05 -9.02
CA LYS A 93 -0.95 4.94 -9.78
C LYS A 93 -1.22 6.26 -9.05
N ALA A 94 -1.51 6.21 -7.75
CA ALA A 94 -1.66 7.43 -6.96
C ALA A 94 -0.32 8.19 -6.87
N GLY A 95 0.80 7.48 -6.78
CA GLY A 95 2.15 8.04 -6.85
C GLY A 95 2.43 8.76 -8.16
N LEU A 96 2.09 8.14 -9.30
CA LEU A 96 2.25 8.75 -10.63
C LEU A 96 1.42 10.02 -10.76
N LEU A 97 0.11 9.92 -10.55
CA LEU A 97 -0.82 11.04 -10.77
C LEU A 97 -0.63 12.15 -9.75
N GLY A 98 -0.30 11.80 -8.50
CA GLY A 98 -0.04 12.76 -7.43
C GLY A 98 1.22 13.58 -7.68
N ARG A 99 2.31 12.97 -8.18
CA ARG A 99 3.54 13.70 -8.55
C ARG A 99 3.33 14.69 -9.71
N ILE A 100 2.29 14.49 -10.53
CA ILE A 100 1.86 15.42 -11.58
C ILE A 100 0.92 16.50 -11.02
N ALA A 101 0.07 16.14 -10.07
CA ALA A 101 -1.00 17.00 -9.56
C ALA A 101 -0.53 18.01 -8.51
N PHE A 102 0.42 17.63 -7.64
CA PHE A 102 0.79 18.36 -6.43
C PHE A 102 2.17 19.01 -6.50
N PRO A 103 2.47 20.00 -5.63
CA PRO A 103 3.80 20.58 -5.48
C PRO A 103 4.81 19.55 -4.96
N SER A 104 5.92 19.38 -5.66
CA SER A 104 6.93 18.35 -5.37
C SER A 104 7.54 18.44 -3.97
N ALA A 105 7.76 19.65 -3.47
CA ALA A 105 8.36 19.88 -2.13
C ALA A 105 7.52 19.35 -0.96
N LYS A 106 6.22 19.07 -1.17
CA LYS A 106 5.31 18.56 -0.14
C LYS A 106 5.06 17.05 -0.25
N ILE A 107 5.55 16.40 -1.30
CA ILE A 107 5.23 15.00 -1.60
C ILE A 107 6.23 14.07 -0.91
N VAL A 108 5.66 13.11 -0.17
CA VAL A 108 6.31 11.86 0.26
C VAL A 108 5.64 10.73 -0.52
N TYR A 109 6.42 9.83 -1.12
CA TYR A 109 5.89 8.70 -1.89
C TYR A 109 6.38 7.38 -1.32
N THR A 110 5.48 6.55 -0.83
CA THR A 110 5.80 5.19 -0.36
C THR A 110 5.50 4.15 -1.43
N VAL A 111 6.52 3.38 -1.79
CA VAL A 111 6.45 2.25 -2.71
C VAL A 111 6.21 0.98 -1.90
N HIS A 112 4.98 0.41 -2.03
CA HIS A 112 4.59 -0.82 -1.35
C HIS A 112 4.93 -2.05 -2.21
N GLY A 113 6.19 -2.49 -2.18
CA GLY A 113 6.69 -3.61 -2.97
C GLY A 113 7.09 -3.19 -4.39
N PHE A 114 8.33 -2.78 -4.55
CA PHE A 114 8.86 -2.27 -5.81
C PHE A 114 8.88 -3.30 -6.94
N ASP A 115 8.95 -4.58 -6.62
CA ASP A 115 8.90 -5.68 -7.60
C ASP A 115 7.63 -5.69 -8.45
N SER A 116 6.53 -5.13 -7.94
CA SER A 116 5.30 -4.96 -8.72
C SER A 116 5.50 -4.05 -9.95
N ILE A 117 6.42 -3.10 -9.87
CA ILE A 117 6.80 -2.21 -10.99
C ILE A 117 8.01 -2.79 -11.71
N ARG A 118 9.06 -3.12 -10.98
CA ARG A 118 10.35 -3.57 -11.51
C ARG A 118 10.26 -4.85 -12.33
N ILE A 119 9.46 -5.82 -11.88
CA ILE A 119 9.32 -7.14 -12.49
C ILE A 119 8.01 -7.24 -13.28
N ALA A 120 6.87 -7.08 -12.60
CA ALA A 120 5.58 -7.35 -13.20
C ALA A 120 5.13 -6.28 -14.23
N HIS A 121 5.54 -5.02 -14.05
CA HIS A 121 5.14 -3.91 -14.90
C HIS A 121 6.32 -3.05 -15.35
N ARG A 122 7.42 -3.68 -15.76
CA ARG A 122 8.69 -3.03 -16.12
C ARG A 122 8.56 -1.90 -17.15
N LYS A 123 7.59 -1.98 -18.05
CA LYS A 123 7.29 -0.91 -19.01
C LYS A 123 6.94 0.43 -18.39
N TYR A 124 6.56 0.48 -17.12
CA TYR A 124 6.26 1.74 -16.42
C TYR A 124 7.44 2.26 -15.57
N LEU A 125 8.55 1.51 -15.50
CA LEU A 125 9.72 1.89 -14.72
C LEU A 125 10.31 3.24 -15.18
N PHE A 126 10.24 3.54 -16.48
CA PHE A 126 10.73 4.83 -17.00
C PHE A 126 9.97 6.01 -16.41
N LEU A 127 8.66 5.85 -16.11
CA LEU A 127 7.88 6.91 -15.45
C LEU A 127 8.34 7.15 -14.03
N GLU A 128 8.70 6.09 -13.30
CA GLU A 128 9.25 6.22 -11.95
C GLU A 128 10.60 6.96 -11.98
N LYS A 129 11.48 6.63 -12.95
CA LYS A 129 12.76 7.31 -13.17
C LYS A 129 12.58 8.79 -13.52
N MET A 130 11.66 9.13 -14.42
CA MET A 130 11.39 10.52 -14.79
C MET A 130 10.80 11.34 -13.63
N LEU A 131 9.92 10.73 -12.83
CA LEU A 131 9.18 11.44 -11.79
C LEU A 131 9.86 11.38 -10.41
N GLN A 132 11.04 10.77 -10.26
CA GLN A 132 11.75 10.74 -8.99
C GLN A 132 12.04 12.15 -8.44
N PHE A 133 12.27 13.13 -9.32
CA PHE A 133 12.51 14.52 -8.92
C PHE A 133 11.23 15.30 -8.58
N ARG A 134 10.06 14.67 -8.77
CA ARG A 134 8.75 15.26 -8.48
C ARG A 134 8.20 14.90 -7.11
N CYS A 135 9.07 14.53 -6.17
CA CYS A 135 8.74 14.34 -4.77
C CYS A 135 9.95 14.68 -3.89
N ARG A 136 9.67 15.03 -2.64
CA ARG A 136 10.67 15.34 -1.63
C ARG A 136 11.43 14.08 -1.18
N THR A 137 10.69 12.97 -1.04
CA THR A 137 11.24 11.71 -0.55
C THR A 137 10.49 10.53 -1.15
N ILE A 138 11.23 9.49 -1.53
CA ILE A 138 10.70 8.17 -1.92
C ILE A 138 11.04 7.19 -0.80
N ILE A 139 10.03 6.47 -0.30
CA ILE A 139 10.18 5.51 0.79
C ILE A 139 9.94 4.09 0.26
N GLY A 140 10.95 3.23 0.36
CA GLY A 140 10.80 1.78 0.26
C GLY A 140 10.30 1.20 1.59
N VAL A 141 9.48 0.15 1.56
CA VAL A 141 8.99 -0.47 2.81
C VAL A 141 9.96 -1.50 3.40
N SER A 142 11.10 -1.68 2.76
CA SER A 142 12.20 -2.54 3.21
C SER A 142 13.54 -2.05 2.65
N LYS A 143 14.63 -2.50 3.26
CA LYS A 143 15.98 -2.26 2.71
C LYS A 143 16.12 -2.85 1.30
N TYR A 144 15.49 -4.00 1.06
CA TYR A 144 15.44 -4.62 -0.26
C TYR A 144 14.78 -3.70 -1.32
N ASP A 145 13.67 -3.02 -0.98
CA ASP A 145 13.03 -2.08 -1.90
C ASP A 145 13.90 -0.87 -2.17
N GLU A 146 14.57 -0.31 -1.14
CA GLU A 146 15.51 0.81 -1.31
C GLU A 146 16.66 0.43 -2.23
N ASP A 147 17.32 -0.71 -2.00
CA ASP A 147 18.43 -1.20 -2.81
C ASP A 147 18.01 -1.41 -4.26
N ASN A 148 16.83 -1.98 -4.50
CA ASN A 148 16.31 -2.18 -5.86
C ASN A 148 15.90 -0.87 -6.54
N LEU A 149 15.35 0.11 -5.81
CA LEU A 149 15.10 1.45 -6.34
C LEU A 149 16.41 2.08 -6.82
N CYS A 150 17.46 2.05 -5.99
CA CYS A 150 18.76 2.58 -6.32
C CYS A 150 19.42 1.85 -7.52
N ASN A 151 19.37 0.52 -7.52
CA ASN A 151 19.91 -0.30 -8.61
C ASN A 151 19.21 -0.04 -9.96
N GLU A 152 17.94 0.33 -9.95
CA GLU A 152 17.20 0.74 -11.16
C GLU A 152 17.41 2.22 -11.51
N GLY A 153 18.26 2.96 -10.79
CA GLY A 153 18.58 4.35 -11.07
C GLY A 153 17.55 5.37 -10.53
N ILE A 154 16.80 4.98 -9.51
CA ILE A 154 15.91 5.88 -8.76
C ILE A 154 16.63 6.20 -7.44
N ASN A 155 17.38 7.32 -7.43
CA ASN A 155 18.32 7.66 -6.34
C ASN A 155 17.98 8.98 -5.65
N ASN A 156 16.95 9.69 -6.11
CA ASN A 156 16.62 11.00 -5.59
C ASN A 156 15.88 10.90 -4.26
N ASN A 157 16.58 11.18 -3.15
CA ASN A 157 16.01 11.18 -1.80
C ASN A 157 15.27 9.89 -1.45
N VAL A 158 15.86 8.75 -1.77
CA VAL A 158 15.33 7.42 -1.44
C VAL A 158 15.79 7.02 -0.05
N CYS A 159 14.87 6.46 0.72
CA CYS A 159 15.15 5.84 2.01
C CYS A 159 14.21 4.66 2.22
N PHE A 160 14.46 3.84 3.26
CA PHE A 160 13.49 2.82 3.65
C PHE A 160 12.92 3.09 5.03
N VAL A 161 11.67 2.66 5.23
CA VAL A 161 10.98 2.65 6.52
C VAL A 161 10.17 1.36 6.62
N TYR A 162 10.50 0.50 7.56
CA TYR A 162 9.70 -0.71 7.78
C TYR A 162 8.29 -0.38 8.23
N ASN A 163 7.32 -1.16 7.76
CA ASN A 163 5.94 -1.01 8.20
C ASN A 163 5.81 -1.37 9.68
N GLY A 164 5.24 -0.47 10.46
CA GLY A 164 4.91 -0.71 11.87
C GLY A 164 3.56 -1.39 12.00
N ILE A 165 3.42 -2.23 13.03
CA ILE A 165 2.16 -2.82 13.47
C ILE A 165 1.94 -2.49 14.94
N SER A 166 0.66 -2.35 15.32
CA SER A 166 0.31 -2.22 16.73
C SER A 166 0.36 -3.59 17.41
N GLN A 167 0.95 -3.66 18.60
CA GLN A 167 0.92 -4.88 19.40
C GLN A 167 -0.53 -5.17 19.82
N PRO A 168 -1.06 -6.39 19.59
CA PRO A 168 -2.41 -6.72 20.04
C PRO A 168 -2.47 -6.73 21.57
N LEU A 169 -3.55 -6.19 22.14
CA LEU A 169 -3.76 -6.13 23.60
C LEU A 169 -3.94 -7.52 24.23
N ARG A 170 -4.46 -8.47 23.48
CA ARG A 170 -4.59 -9.87 23.85
C ARG A 170 -4.35 -10.74 22.63
N LEU A 171 -3.61 -11.82 22.80
CA LEU A 171 -3.54 -12.88 21.82
C LEU A 171 -4.79 -13.75 22.00
N PRO A 172 -5.63 -13.93 20.99
CA PRO A 172 -6.73 -14.88 21.06
C PRO A 172 -6.17 -16.30 21.23
N GLU A 173 -7.00 -17.22 21.74
CA GLU A 173 -6.63 -18.64 21.74
C GLU A 173 -6.26 -19.09 20.32
N SER A 174 -5.27 -19.98 20.25
CA SER A 174 -4.82 -20.48 18.95
C SER A 174 -5.96 -21.20 18.23
N PRO A 175 -6.32 -20.79 17.02
CA PRO A 175 -7.35 -21.48 16.23
C PRO A 175 -6.89 -22.89 15.81
N PHE A 176 -5.62 -23.23 16.02
CA PHE A 176 -4.99 -24.46 15.60
C PHE A 176 -4.95 -25.54 16.70
N ASN A 177 -5.69 -25.37 17.81
CA ASN A 177 -5.74 -26.35 18.90
C ASN A 177 -6.14 -27.77 18.42
N LYS A 178 -6.99 -27.87 17.39
CA LYS A 178 -7.41 -29.15 16.77
C LYS A 178 -6.28 -29.83 15.97
N MET A 179 -5.20 -29.15 15.69
CA MET A 179 -4.06 -29.64 14.89
C MET A 179 -2.86 -30.06 15.76
N ARG A 180 -3.04 -30.22 17.08
CA ARG A 180 -2.00 -30.61 18.01
C ARG A 180 -1.41 -32.01 17.79
N SER A 181 -2.11 -32.87 17.03
CA SER A 181 -1.61 -34.18 16.61
C SER A 181 -0.46 -34.13 15.61
N TYR A 182 -0.31 -33.01 14.90
CA TYR A 182 0.80 -32.80 13.98
C TYR A 182 2.02 -32.28 14.71
N SER A 183 3.21 -32.72 14.27
CA SER A 183 4.47 -32.31 14.90
C SER A 183 4.78 -30.83 14.70
N LYS A 184 4.32 -30.23 13.58
CA LYS A 184 4.43 -28.80 13.27
C LYS A 184 3.24 -28.32 12.45
N ILE A 185 2.96 -27.02 12.53
CA ILE A 185 1.98 -26.34 11.69
C ILE A 185 2.75 -25.37 10.77
N ILE A 186 2.60 -25.55 9.48
CA ILE A 186 3.17 -24.67 8.44
C ILE A 186 2.06 -23.76 7.94
N LEU A 187 2.21 -22.47 8.23
CA LEU A 187 1.21 -21.46 7.95
C LEU A 187 1.63 -20.58 6.78
N CYS A 188 0.76 -20.42 5.78
CA CYS A 188 0.88 -19.41 4.72
C CYS A 188 -0.28 -18.43 4.83
N ILE A 189 0.05 -17.14 4.95
CA ILE A 189 -0.95 -16.05 4.96
C ILE A 189 -0.80 -15.27 3.66
N ALA A 190 -1.67 -15.54 2.69
CA ALA A 190 -1.59 -14.90 1.38
C ALA A 190 -2.93 -14.97 0.63
N ARG A 191 -3.17 -14.00 -0.26
CA ARG A 191 -4.29 -14.10 -1.21
C ARG A 191 -4.09 -15.29 -2.15
N LEU A 192 -5.18 -15.93 -2.56
CA LEU A 192 -5.16 -16.94 -3.62
C LEU A 192 -4.89 -16.22 -4.95
N SER A 193 -3.63 -16.24 -5.40
CA SER A 193 -3.21 -15.62 -6.65
C SER A 193 -2.04 -16.39 -7.25
N PRO A 194 -1.85 -16.36 -8.59
CA PRO A 194 -0.74 -17.03 -9.26
C PRO A 194 0.63 -16.62 -8.69
N GLN A 195 0.78 -15.36 -8.29
CA GLN A 195 2.01 -14.84 -7.67
C GLN A 195 2.38 -15.56 -6.36
N LYS A 196 1.37 -16.04 -5.61
CA LYS A 196 1.56 -16.72 -4.32
C LYS A 196 1.71 -18.23 -4.42
N ASN A 197 1.49 -18.77 -5.61
CA ASN A 197 1.78 -20.15 -6.00
C ASN A 197 1.27 -21.21 -5.01
N ILE A 198 -0.06 -21.23 -4.82
CA ILE A 198 -0.70 -22.22 -3.93
C ILE A 198 -0.41 -23.66 -4.37
N ASP A 199 -0.25 -23.91 -5.68
CA ASP A 199 0.02 -25.25 -6.20
C ASP A 199 1.33 -25.80 -5.65
N LEU A 200 2.37 -24.95 -5.52
CA LEU A 200 3.64 -25.36 -4.89
C LEU A 200 3.41 -25.68 -3.42
N PHE A 201 2.61 -24.87 -2.69
CA PHE A 201 2.32 -25.11 -1.29
C PHE A 201 1.62 -26.47 -1.09
N LEU A 202 0.64 -26.80 -1.96
CA LEU A 202 -0.05 -28.09 -1.91
C LEU A 202 0.89 -29.26 -2.23
N LYS A 203 1.71 -29.15 -3.29
CA LYS A 203 2.71 -30.19 -3.60
C LYS A 203 3.69 -30.46 -2.44
N VAL A 204 4.14 -29.41 -1.76
CA VAL A 204 4.99 -29.57 -0.57
C VAL A 204 4.24 -30.26 0.56
N SER A 205 2.94 -29.98 0.74
CA SER A 205 2.13 -30.63 1.78
C SER A 205 1.97 -32.16 1.55
N GLU A 206 1.88 -32.58 0.29
CA GLU A 206 1.84 -34.00 -0.08
C GLU A 206 3.13 -34.74 0.27
N LEU A 207 4.27 -34.04 0.18
CA LEU A 207 5.59 -34.60 0.49
C LEU A 207 5.89 -34.67 2.00
N LEU A 208 5.15 -33.93 2.82
CA LEU A 208 5.40 -33.77 4.25
C LEU A 208 4.11 -34.02 5.07
N PRO A 209 3.48 -35.21 4.98
CA PRO A 209 2.20 -35.51 5.60
C PRO A 209 2.20 -35.48 7.13
N GLN A 210 3.38 -35.51 7.76
CA GLN A 210 3.56 -35.42 9.21
C GLN A 210 3.35 -33.99 9.77
N TYR A 211 3.24 -32.98 8.89
CA TYR A 211 2.98 -31.59 9.26
C TYR A 211 1.58 -31.15 8.84
N ALA A 212 0.96 -30.27 9.62
CA ALA A 212 -0.27 -29.60 9.18
C ALA A 212 0.09 -28.39 8.29
N PHE A 213 -0.50 -28.31 7.11
CA PHE A 213 -0.36 -27.17 6.21
C PHE A 213 -1.65 -26.35 6.23
N VAL A 214 -1.54 -25.07 6.52
CA VAL A 214 -2.68 -24.16 6.65
C VAL A 214 -2.47 -22.95 5.76
N TRP A 215 -3.43 -22.70 4.87
CA TRP A 215 -3.47 -21.49 4.06
C TRP A 215 -4.56 -20.55 4.56
N ILE A 216 -4.21 -19.30 4.88
CA ILE A 216 -5.16 -18.26 5.28
C ILE A 216 -5.16 -17.16 4.23
N GLY A 217 -6.32 -16.93 3.65
CA GLY A 217 -6.58 -15.90 2.66
C GLY A 217 -7.61 -16.32 1.62
N ASN A 218 -8.14 -15.35 0.90
CA ASN A 218 -9.16 -15.53 -0.13
C ASN A 218 -8.75 -14.87 -1.44
N GLN A 219 -9.59 -14.98 -2.45
CA GLN A 219 -9.43 -14.28 -3.74
C GLN A 219 -9.62 -12.78 -3.61
#